data_b3a2e50c1cf67d8a59eb443672006c5a
#
_entry.id   b3a2e50c1cf67d8a59eb443672006c5a
#
_cell.length_a   1.000
_cell.length_b   1.000
_cell.length_c   1.000
_cell.angle_alpha   90.00
_cell.angle_beta   90.00
_cell.angle_gamma   90.00
#
_symmetry.space_group_name_H-M   'P 1'
#
loop_
_entity.id
_entity.type
_entity.pdbx_description
1 polymer ?
#
loop_
_entity_poly.entity_id
_entity_poly.type
_entity_poly.pdbx_seq_one_letter_code
_entity_poly.pdbx_strand_id
1 'polypeptide(L)'
;MKPKEILLIWVELFNRSDYNGLGELYAKDCINHQTPNGIVQGKDAITLMFKSEFEKFQMVCLVENIFEEGNVGILEWKDPKGLRGCGFFWIENDKIVYQRGYWDKLTFIEQQNIVE
;
A
#
# COMPACT_ATOMS: atom_id res chain seq x y z
N MET A 1 0.04 -18.78 1.35
CA MET A 1 0.20 -18.07 0.06
C MET A 1 1.58 -17.43 -0.02
N LYS A 2 2.14 -17.41 -1.22
CA LYS A 2 3.39 -16.70 -1.46
C LYS A 2 3.17 -15.19 -1.43
N PRO A 3 4.20 -14.40 -1.09
CA PRO A 3 4.06 -12.94 -1.06
C PRO A 3 3.51 -12.35 -2.35
N LYS A 4 3.94 -12.84 -3.50
CA LYS A 4 3.44 -12.36 -4.79
C LYS A 4 1.93 -12.52 -4.94
N GLU A 5 1.39 -13.66 -4.48
CA GLU A 5 -0.06 -13.91 -4.53
C GLU A 5 -0.83 -12.91 -3.66
N ILE A 6 -0.32 -12.62 -2.48
CA ILE A 6 -0.94 -11.64 -1.56
C ILE A 6 -0.90 -10.25 -2.17
N LEU A 7 0.21 -9.87 -2.81
CA LEU A 7 0.33 -8.56 -3.45
C LEU A 7 -0.63 -8.40 -4.63
N LEU A 8 -0.88 -9.46 -5.40
CA LEU A 8 -1.86 -9.40 -6.49
C LEU A 8 -3.27 -9.15 -5.94
N ILE A 9 -3.63 -9.81 -4.84
CA ILE A 9 -4.90 -9.57 -4.16
C ILE A 9 -4.95 -8.13 -3.62
N TRP A 10 -3.87 -7.67 -3.01
CA TRP A 10 -3.75 -6.32 -2.46
C TRP A 10 -4.03 -5.26 -3.53
N VAL A 11 -3.40 -5.39 -4.69
CA VAL A 11 -3.56 -4.45 -5.81
C VAL A 11 -5.02 -4.43 -6.29
N GLU A 12 -5.65 -5.59 -6.42
CA GLU A 12 -7.05 -5.66 -6.84
C GLU A 12 -7.97 -4.93 -5.85
N LEU A 13 -7.80 -5.19 -4.57
CA LEU A 13 -8.60 -4.54 -3.52
C LEU A 13 -8.34 -3.03 -3.46
N PHE A 14 -7.10 -2.63 -3.59
CA PHE A 14 -6.72 -1.22 -3.62
C PHE A 14 -7.41 -0.48 -4.78
N ASN A 15 -7.38 -1.06 -5.97
CA ASN A 15 -7.97 -0.46 -7.17
C ASN A 15 -9.51 -0.44 -7.12
N ARG A 16 -10.11 -1.25 -6.27
CA ARG A 16 -11.56 -1.25 -6.03
C ARG A 16 -11.95 -0.37 -4.85
N SER A 17 -10.99 0.29 -4.22
CA SER A 17 -11.20 1.08 -3.00
C SER A 17 -11.83 0.27 -1.88
N ASP A 18 -11.51 -1.02 -1.81
CA ASP A 18 -12.04 -1.93 -0.79
C ASP A 18 -11.17 -1.88 0.46
N TYR A 19 -11.36 -0.86 1.28
CA TYR A 19 -10.55 -0.65 2.48
C TYR A 19 -10.74 -1.77 3.52
N ASN A 20 -11.94 -2.32 3.64
CA ASN A 20 -12.18 -3.44 4.56
C ASN A 20 -11.44 -4.70 4.11
N GLY A 21 -11.52 -5.01 2.81
CA GLY A 21 -10.80 -6.15 2.24
C GLY A 21 -9.28 -6.00 2.40
N LEU A 22 -8.75 -4.80 2.16
CA LEU A 22 -7.34 -4.51 2.40
C LEU A 22 -6.96 -4.76 3.85
N GLY A 23 -7.75 -4.27 4.80
CA GLY A 23 -7.50 -4.46 6.22
C GLY A 23 -7.38 -5.93 6.61
N GLU A 24 -8.17 -6.80 5.97
CA GLU A 24 -8.11 -8.25 6.24
C GLU A 24 -6.80 -8.90 5.81
N LEU A 25 -6.01 -8.27 4.95
CA LEU A 25 -4.70 -8.77 4.56
C LEU A 25 -3.62 -8.49 5.61
N TYR A 26 -3.88 -7.63 6.57
CA TYR A 26 -2.90 -7.19 7.57
C TYR A 26 -3.04 -7.96 8.87
N ALA A 27 -1.91 -8.29 9.49
CA ALA A 27 -1.89 -8.85 10.84
C ALA A 27 -2.39 -7.80 11.85
N LYS A 28 -2.91 -8.26 12.99
CA LYS A 28 -3.45 -7.39 14.02
C LYS A 28 -2.48 -6.30 14.46
N ASP A 29 -1.21 -6.65 14.66
CA ASP A 29 -0.17 -5.75 15.16
C ASP A 29 0.79 -5.28 14.06
N CYS A 30 0.33 -5.26 12.80
CA CYS A 30 1.15 -4.86 11.67
C CYS A 30 1.57 -3.39 11.74
N ILE A 31 2.65 -3.09 11.01
CA ILE A 31 3.16 -1.73 10.87
C ILE A 31 3.19 -1.38 9.38
N ASN A 32 2.63 -0.23 9.04
CA ASN A 32 2.74 0.34 7.70
C ASN A 32 3.55 1.63 7.80
N HIS A 33 4.76 1.59 7.29
CA HIS A 33 5.65 2.74 7.25
C HIS A 33 5.73 3.30 5.84
N GLN A 34 4.99 4.36 5.58
CA GLN A 34 5.13 5.13 4.36
C GLN A 34 6.19 6.20 4.61
N THR A 35 7.37 6.04 4.03
CA THR A 35 8.53 6.88 4.38
C THR A 35 8.26 8.38 4.22
N PRO A 36 7.46 8.83 3.24
CA PRO A 36 7.12 10.26 3.16
C PRO A 36 6.17 10.77 4.25
N ASN A 37 5.38 9.88 4.87
CA ASN A 37 4.31 10.29 5.79
C ASN A 37 4.50 9.84 7.23
N GLY A 38 5.11 8.67 7.46
CA GLY A 38 5.30 8.13 8.79
C GLY A 38 4.67 6.76 8.99
N ILE A 39 4.50 6.39 10.25
CA ILE A 39 4.10 5.04 10.65
C ILE A 39 2.63 5.03 11.07
N VAL A 40 1.89 4.03 10.57
CA VAL A 40 0.55 3.68 11.05
C VAL A 40 0.64 2.25 11.60
N GLN A 41 0.23 2.06 12.84
CA GLN A 41 0.36 0.77 13.51
C GLN A 41 -1.02 0.17 13.81
N GLY A 42 -1.14 -1.13 13.51
CA GLY A 42 -2.33 -1.92 13.79
C GLY A 42 -3.29 -1.99 12.61
N LYS A 43 -3.92 -3.15 12.48
CA LYS A 43 -4.87 -3.45 11.40
C LYS A 43 -6.01 -2.42 11.33
N ASP A 44 -6.58 -2.07 12.47
CA ASP A 44 -7.72 -1.15 12.51
C ASP A 44 -7.33 0.26 12.05
N ALA A 45 -6.19 0.75 12.53
CA ALA A 45 -5.68 2.07 12.11
C ALA A 45 -5.33 2.09 10.62
N ILE A 46 -4.76 1.01 10.10
CA ILE A 46 -4.43 0.91 8.67
C ILE A 46 -5.70 0.87 7.82
N THR A 47 -6.74 0.15 8.26
CA THR A 47 -8.02 0.11 7.57
C THR A 47 -8.64 1.52 7.49
N LEU A 48 -8.61 2.26 8.60
CA LEU A 48 -9.12 3.64 8.64
C LEU A 48 -8.29 4.58 7.77
N MET A 49 -6.98 4.37 7.71
CA MET A 49 -6.10 5.13 6.82
C MET A 49 -6.54 4.97 5.35
N PHE A 50 -6.74 3.73 4.89
CA PHE A 50 -7.20 3.48 3.53
C PHE A 50 -8.58 4.10 3.27
N LYS A 51 -9.50 3.95 4.22
CA LYS A 51 -10.83 4.57 4.10
C LYS A 51 -10.71 6.06 3.87
N SER A 52 -9.92 6.75 4.70
CA SER A 52 -9.70 8.19 4.59
C SER A 52 -9.06 8.59 3.25
N GLU A 53 -8.05 7.85 2.81
CA GLU A 53 -7.37 8.14 1.55
C GLU A 53 -8.28 7.95 0.34
N PHE A 54 -9.06 6.87 0.32
CA PHE A 54 -10.00 6.60 -0.78
C PHE A 54 -11.14 7.61 -0.84
N GLU A 55 -11.52 8.20 0.30
CA GLU A 55 -12.51 9.27 0.33
C GLU A 55 -11.97 10.60 -0.20
N LYS A 56 -10.66 10.84 -0.02
CA LYS A 56 -10.05 12.13 -0.39
C LYS A 56 -9.45 12.13 -1.79
N PHE A 57 -8.94 10.98 -2.25
CA PHE A 57 -8.15 10.89 -3.47
C PHE A 57 -8.65 9.77 -4.35
N GLN A 58 -8.55 9.98 -5.66
CA GLN A 58 -8.74 8.91 -6.62
C GLN A 58 -7.40 8.18 -6.76
N MET A 59 -7.32 6.97 -6.21
CA MET A 59 -6.06 6.22 -6.14
C MET A 59 -6.14 4.98 -7.02
N VAL A 60 -5.18 4.87 -7.93
CA VAL A 60 -5.03 3.72 -8.82
C VAL A 60 -3.59 3.23 -8.76
N CYS A 61 -3.43 1.95 -8.56
CA CYS A 61 -2.12 1.29 -8.54
C CYS A 61 -1.98 0.47 -9.82
N LEU A 62 -1.07 0.90 -10.70
CA LEU A 62 -0.71 0.16 -11.90
C LEU A 62 0.59 -0.58 -11.60
N VAL A 63 0.57 -1.91 -11.70
CA VAL A 63 1.74 -2.74 -11.39
C VAL A 63 2.76 -2.62 -12.50
N GLU A 64 4.00 -2.26 -12.14
CA GLU A 64 5.13 -2.35 -13.05
C GLU A 64 5.87 -3.67 -12.88
N ASN A 65 6.18 -4.03 -11.65
CA ASN A 65 6.82 -5.31 -11.33
C ASN A 65 6.42 -5.78 -9.94
N ILE A 66 6.39 -7.10 -9.77
CA ILE A 66 6.27 -7.73 -8.45
C ILE A 66 7.41 -8.72 -8.32
N PHE A 67 8.20 -8.58 -7.27
CA PHE A 67 9.30 -9.48 -6.94
C PHE A 67 9.01 -10.13 -5.60
N GLU A 68 9.57 -11.32 -5.39
CA GLU A 68 9.50 -11.96 -4.08
C GLU A 68 10.83 -12.62 -3.74
N GLU A 69 11.19 -12.57 -2.47
CA GLU A 69 12.34 -13.26 -1.93
C GLU A 69 12.02 -13.70 -0.51
N GLY A 70 11.99 -15.01 -0.27
CA GLY A 70 11.57 -15.55 1.02
C GLY A 70 10.15 -15.12 1.32
N ASN A 71 9.96 -14.49 2.47
CA ASN A 71 8.65 -14.00 2.91
C ASN A 71 8.41 -12.52 2.56
N VAL A 72 9.26 -11.92 1.73
CA VAL A 72 9.15 -10.52 1.34
C VAL A 72 8.63 -10.41 -0.09
N GLY A 73 7.59 -9.61 -0.28
CA GLY A 73 7.13 -9.20 -1.60
C GLY A 73 7.48 -7.74 -1.85
N ILE A 74 7.87 -7.41 -3.08
CA ILE A 74 8.19 -6.06 -3.49
C ILE A 74 7.28 -5.69 -4.65
N LEU A 75 6.51 -4.63 -4.47
CA LEU A 75 5.60 -4.10 -5.48
C LEU A 75 6.16 -2.78 -6.00
N GLU A 76 6.55 -2.77 -7.26
CA GLU A 76 6.89 -1.55 -7.97
C GLU A 76 5.66 -1.10 -8.76
N TRP A 77 5.23 0.13 -8.54
CA TRP A 77 3.97 0.63 -9.07
C TRP A 77 4.10 2.05 -9.64
N LYS A 78 3.11 2.41 -10.42
CA LYS A 78 2.90 3.79 -10.85
C LYS A 78 1.41 4.10 -10.80
N ASP A 79 1.06 5.37 -10.82
CA ASP A 79 -0.32 5.81 -11.00
C ASP A 79 -0.52 6.35 -12.43
N PRO A 80 -1.78 6.62 -12.84
CA PRO A 80 -2.05 7.13 -14.19
C PRO A 80 -1.45 8.51 -14.47
N LYS A 81 -1.09 9.27 -13.45
CA LYS A 81 -0.54 10.61 -13.59
C LYS A 81 0.99 10.65 -13.56
N GLY A 82 1.64 9.50 -13.41
CA GLY A 82 3.09 9.39 -13.47
C GLY A 82 3.83 9.32 -12.14
N LEU A 83 3.13 9.35 -11.00
CA LEU A 83 3.76 9.08 -9.71
C LEU A 83 4.19 7.61 -9.69
N ARG A 84 5.42 7.37 -9.24
CA ARG A 84 5.98 6.03 -9.16
C ARG A 84 6.48 5.76 -7.75
N GLY A 85 6.42 4.50 -7.37
CA GLY A 85 6.90 4.11 -6.05
C GLY A 85 7.12 2.61 -5.95
N CYS A 86 7.58 2.19 -4.78
CA CYS A 86 7.70 0.78 -4.47
C CYS A 86 7.35 0.54 -3.01
N GLY A 87 6.81 -0.64 -2.74
CA GLY A 87 6.49 -1.08 -1.40
C GLY A 87 7.10 -2.44 -1.12
N PHE A 88 7.60 -2.59 0.10
CA PHE A 88 8.12 -3.84 0.63
C PHE A 88 7.10 -4.38 1.62
N PHE A 89 6.75 -5.67 1.48
CA PHE A 89 5.74 -6.31 2.31
C PHE A 89 6.33 -7.57 2.91
N TRP A 90 6.37 -7.64 4.23
CA TRP A 90 6.80 -8.85 4.96
C TRP A 90 5.56 -9.64 5.33
N ILE A 91 5.54 -10.93 4.95
CA ILE A 91 4.37 -11.79 5.09
C ILE A 91 4.68 -12.91 6.09
N GLU A 92 3.77 -13.12 7.05
CA GLU A 92 3.81 -14.26 7.96
C GLU A 92 2.38 -14.77 8.14
N ASN A 93 2.20 -16.09 8.05
CA ASN A 93 0.89 -16.73 8.20
C ASN A 93 -0.17 -16.10 7.29
N ASP A 94 0.20 -15.84 6.04
CA ASP A 94 -0.66 -15.25 5.01
C ASP A 94 -1.14 -13.81 5.33
N LYS A 95 -0.47 -13.14 6.26
CA LYS A 95 -0.80 -11.76 6.63
C LYS A 95 0.41 -10.85 6.47
N ILE A 96 0.16 -9.60 6.14
CA ILE A 96 1.18 -8.56 6.10
C ILE A 96 1.50 -8.15 7.54
N VAL A 97 2.74 -8.37 7.97
CA VAL A 97 3.18 -8.00 9.33
C VAL A 97 3.93 -6.68 9.35
N TYR A 98 4.54 -6.32 8.24
CA TYR A 98 5.25 -5.04 8.10
C TYR A 98 5.21 -4.62 6.63
N GLN A 99 4.97 -3.33 6.39
CA GLN A 99 4.98 -2.74 5.06
C GLN A 99 5.80 -1.45 5.11
N ARG A 100 6.61 -1.24 4.08
CA ARG A 100 7.36 0.02 3.94
C ARG A 100 7.28 0.50 2.51
N GLY A 101 6.80 1.74 2.33
CA GLY A 101 6.61 2.33 1.02
C GLY A 101 7.53 3.51 0.78
N TYR A 102 7.95 3.68 -0.47
CA TYR A 102 8.80 4.78 -0.94
C TYR A 102 8.16 5.42 -2.17
N TRP A 103 7.88 6.70 -2.08
CA TRP A 103 7.35 7.47 -3.19
C TRP A 103 7.64 8.95 -2.96
N ASP A 104 7.55 9.76 -4.03
CA ASP A 104 7.87 11.18 -3.94
C ASP A 104 6.66 12.00 -3.50
N LYS A 105 6.74 12.53 -2.29
CA LYS A 105 5.66 13.31 -1.69
C LYS A 105 5.38 14.59 -2.46
N LEU A 106 6.43 15.26 -2.96
CA LEU A 106 6.25 16.50 -3.72
C LEU A 106 5.44 16.25 -4.99
N THR A 107 5.76 15.19 -5.74
CA THR A 107 5.02 14.80 -6.92
C THR A 107 3.55 14.52 -6.58
N PHE A 108 3.29 13.79 -5.49
CA PHE A 108 1.94 13.50 -5.05
C PHE A 108 1.15 14.77 -4.75
N ILE A 109 1.76 15.69 -3.99
CA ILE A 109 1.14 16.97 -3.64
C ILE A 109 0.80 17.79 -4.89
N GLU A 110 1.72 17.85 -5.84
CA GLU A 110 1.50 18.58 -7.09
C GLU A 110 0.38 17.96 -7.91
N GLN A 111 0.35 16.62 -8.02
CA GLN A 111 -0.68 15.91 -8.78
C GLN A 111 -2.07 16.10 -8.19
N GLN A 112 -2.18 16.10 -6.87
CA GLN A 112 -3.46 16.24 -6.19
C GLN A 112 -3.87 17.70 -6.00
N ASN A 113 -3.00 18.63 -6.42
CA ASN A 113 -3.24 20.07 -6.29
C ASN A 113 -3.48 20.46 -4.82
N ILE A 114 -2.69 19.86 -3.92
CA ILE A 114 -2.79 20.13 -2.48
C ILE A 114 -1.97 21.38 -2.15
N VAL A 115 -2.54 22.28 -1.36
CA VAL A 115 -1.83 23.46 -0.84
C VAL A 115 -1.36 23.15 0.57
N GLU A 116 -0.06 23.29 0.81
CA GLU A 116 0.53 23.14 2.13
C GLU A 116 0.75 24.46 2.82
#